data_a315431e88c850b45294b11411885245
#
_entry.id   a315431e88c850b45294b11411885245
#
_cell.length_a   1.000
_cell.length_b   1.000
_cell.length_c   1.000
_cell.angle_alpha   90.00
_cell.angle_beta   90.00
_cell.angle_gamma   90.00
#
_symmetry.space_group_name_H-M   'P 1'
#
loop_
_entity.id
_entity.type
_entity.pdbx_description
1 polymer ?
#
loop_
_entity_poly.entity_id
_entity_poly.type
_entity_poly.pdbx_seq_one_letter_code
_entity_poly.pdbx_strand_id
1 'polypeptide(L)'
;MKNFTELRVQIDEIDQKLISLLQERSRIVQGVKTIKDSTHNQHFQLYIKPDREYSILKKIINTVGNYGYPKEFFYRTWRGIISASNLLEQDLKLLATCSKSYNDIYQHFGMQSLPVIEENSHKAFEMLQTNIFHILAFQTNNSKIFELLKNNKEVKIFAIIKTQERQNYTFLCGKISLETFSSPAVVVTTQETNKILNKEASIFLSEDFEINDNTLGCFYPAVI
;
A
#
# COMPACT_ATOMS: atom_id res chain seq x y z
N MET A 1 -46.69 5.00 -2.45
CA MET A 1 -45.37 5.71 -2.56
C MET A 1 -44.78 5.78 -1.18
N LYS A 2 -43.49 5.35 -1.02
CA LYS A 2 -42.78 5.52 0.27
C LYS A 2 -42.62 7.01 0.53
N ASN A 3 -42.88 7.46 1.76
CA ASN A 3 -42.67 8.85 2.13
C ASN A 3 -41.20 9.10 2.48
N PHE A 4 -40.80 10.37 2.58
CA PHE A 4 -39.42 10.76 2.83
C PHE A 4 -38.87 10.24 4.16
N THR A 5 -39.71 10.13 5.17
CA THR A 5 -39.37 9.64 6.50
C THR A 5 -39.07 8.12 6.46
N GLU A 6 -39.90 7.34 5.75
CA GLU A 6 -39.66 5.90 5.58
C GLU A 6 -38.35 5.59 4.86
N LEU A 7 -37.96 6.41 3.85
CA LEU A 7 -36.70 6.24 3.15
C LEU A 7 -35.50 6.56 4.06
N ARG A 8 -35.59 7.58 4.91
CA ARG A 8 -34.55 7.91 5.89
C ARG A 8 -34.36 6.78 6.91
N VAL A 9 -35.45 6.25 7.46
CA VAL A 9 -35.36 5.10 8.37
C VAL A 9 -34.68 3.92 7.71
N GLN A 10 -34.96 3.61 6.44
CA GLN A 10 -34.29 2.54 5.73
C GLN A 10 -32.77 2.81 5.54
N ILE A 11 -32.38 4.06 5.30
CA ILE A 11 -30.96 4.43 5.25
C ILE A 11 -30.29 4.21 6.61
N ASP A 12 -30.93 4.68 7.69
CA ASP A 12 -30.40 4.52 9.05
C ASP A 12 -30.20 3.04 9.42
N GLU A 13 -31.16 2.16 9.05
CA GLU A 13 -31.05 0.72 9.24
C GLU A 13 -29.88 0.10 8.46
N ILE A 14 -29.63 0.56 7.24
CA ILE A 14 -28.49 0.11 6.42
C ILE A 14 -27.18 0.57 7.07
N ASP A 15 -27.10 1.81 7.53
CA ASP A 15 -25.91 2.36 8.18
C ASP A 15 -25.58 1.57 9.46
N GLN A 16 -26.57 1.20 10.27
CA GLN A 16 -26.35 0.35 11.44
C GLN A 16 -25.82 -1.04 11.07
N LYS A 17 -26.29 -1.64 9.98
CA LYS A 17 -25.74 -2.92 9.48
C LYS A 17 -24.31 -2.77 9.00
N LEU A 18 -23.97 -1.68 8.28
CA LEU A 18 -22.61 -1.40 7.85
C LEU A 18 -21.64 -1.25 9.03
N ILE A 19 -22.05 -0.50 10.06
CA ILE A 19 -21.27 -0.34 11.30
C ILE A 19 -21.04 -1.71 11.96
N SER A 20 -22.08 -2.52 12.11
CA SER A 20 -21.99 -3.85 12.73
C SER A 20 -21.06 -4.78 11.97
N LEU A 21 -21.14 -4.81 10.64
CA LEU A 21 -20.25 -5.61 9.78
C LEU A 21 -18.78 -5.14 9.85
N LEU A 22 -18.54 -3.84 9.92
CA LEU A 22 -17.18 -3.30 10.09
C LEU A 22 -16.60 -3.64 11.47
N GLN A 23 -17.42 -3.62 12.53
CA GLN A 23 -17.01 -4.06 13.87
C GLN A 23 -16.69 -5.55 13.91
N GLU A 24 -17.51 -6.39 13.29
CA GLU A 24 -17.24 -7.83 13.17
C GLU A 24 -15.94 -8.07 12.41
N ARG A 25 -15.75 -7.40 11.27
CA ARG A 25 -14.51 -7.48 10.49
C ARG A 25 -13.28 -7.09 11.32
N SER A 26 -13.37 -6.03 12.13
CA SER A 26 -12.25 -5.59 12.97
C SER A 26 -11.86 -6.62 14.04
N ARG A 27 -12.84 -7.33 14.62
CA ARG A 27 -12.56 -8.44 15.57
C ARG A 27 -11.84 -9.60 14.90
N ILE A 28 -12.24 -9.95 13.66
CA ILE A 28 -11.55 -11.00 12.88
C ILE A 28 -10.10 -10.57 12.57
N VAL A 29 -9.88 -9.32 12.20
CA VAL A 29 -8.53 -8.77 11.94
C VAL A 29 -7.65 -8.85 13.19
N GLN A 30 -8.19 -8.55 14.39
CA GLN A 30 -7.45 -8.72 15.65
C GLN A 30 -7.07 -10.18 15.90
N GLY A 31 -7.94 -11.13 15.55
CA GLY A 31 -7.61 -12.57 15.58
C GLY A 31 -6.45 -12.92 14.63
N VAL A 32 -6.42 -12.35 13.43
CA VAL A 32 -5.32 -12.51 12.47
C VAL A 32 -4.00 -11.97 13.05
N LYS A 33 -4.03 -10.81 13.71
CA LYS A 33 -2.87 -10.26 14.43
C LYS A 33 -2.32 -11.27 15.43
N THR A 34 -3.16 -11.82 16.29
CA THR A 34 -2.74 -12.79 17.32
C THR A 34 -2.01 -14.00 16.71
N ILE A 35 -2.50 -14.50 15.57
CA ILE A 35 -1.85 -15.61 14.85
C ILE A 35 -0.49 -15.18 14.29
N LYS A 36 -0.42 -14.01 13.65
CA LYS A 36 0.84 -13.48 13.10
C LYS A 36 1.88 -13.26 14.20
N ASP A 37 1.49 -12.65 15.32
CA ASP A 37 2.39 -12.40 16.46
C ASP A 37 2.94 -13.71 17.04
N SER A 38 2.19 -14.82 17.01
CA SER A 38 2.62 -16.12 17.49
C SER A 38 3.55 -16.87 16.53
N THR A 39 3.52 -16.54 15.22
CA THR A 39 4.28 -17.23 14.18
C THR A 39 5.56 -16.51 13.76
N HIS A 40 5.67 -15.19 14.03
CA HIS A 40 6.82 -14.38 13.63
C HIS A 40 7.90 -14.40 14.73
N ASN A 41 8.87 -15.29 14.59
CA ASN A 41 10.05 -15.37 15.45
C ASN A 41 11.20 -14.51 14.89
N GLN A 42 11.64 -13.51 15.67
CA GLN A 42 12.95 -12.84 15.67
C GLN A 42 13.26 -11.75 14.65
N HIS A 43 12.63 -11.63 13.48
CA HIS A 43 12.90 -10.54 12.55
C HIS A 43 11.66 -9.71 12.28
N PHE A 44 11.81 -8.37 12.33
CA PHE A 44 10.72 -7.45 11.98
C PHE A 44 10.36 -7.63 10.50
N GLN A 45 9.09 -7.90 10.23
CA GLN A 45 8.50 -7.95 8.89
C GLN A 45 7.17 -7.19 8.88
N LEU A 46 6.88 -6.52 7.78
CA LEU A 46 5.56 -5.90 7.58
C LEU A 46 4.48 -6.97 7.46
N TYR A 47 3.35 -6.75 8.15
CA TYR A 47 2.16 -7.61 8.07
C TYR A 47 1.30 -7.33 6.83
N ILE A 48 1.62 -6.28 6.08
CA ILE A 48 0.97 -5.94 4.81
C ILE A 48 1.14 -7.09 3.81
N LYS A 49 0.07 -7.42 3.11
CA LYS A 49 0.02 -8.47 2.08
C LYS A 49 -0.50 -7.87 0.77
N PRO A 50 0.38 -7.30 -0.08
CA PRO A 50 -0.02 -6.59 -1.30
C PRO A 50 -0.85 -7.42 -2.28
N ASP A 51 -0.56 -8.72 -2.41
CA ASP A 51 -1.31 -9.70 -3.21
C ASP A 51 -2.76 -9.82 -2.72
N ARG A 52 -2.94 -9.93 -1.41
CA ARG A 52 -4.26 -10.00 -0.78
C ARG A 52 -5.04 -8.71 -0.93
N GLU A 53 -4.39 -7.56 -0.74
CA GLU A 53 -5.01 -6.25 -0.92
C GLU A 53 -5.48 -6.04 -2.36
N TYR A 54 -4.62 -6.35 -3.32
CA TYR A 54 -4.96 -6.32 -4.74
C TYR A 54 -6.16 -7.22 -5.07
N SER A 55 -6.15 -8.46 -4.58
CA SER A 55 -7.22 -9.43 -4.81
C SER A 55 -8.56 -8.94 -4.25
N ILE A 56 -8.57 -8.33 -3.05
CA ILE A 56 -9.78 -7.75 -2.44
C ILE A 56 -10.29 -6.60 -3.30
N LEU A 57 -9.44 -5.63 -3.64
CA LEU A 57 -9.82 -4.46 -4.43
C LEU A 57 -10.35 -4.85 -5.82
N LYS A 58 -9.66 -5.78 -6.50
CA LYS A 58 -10.08 -6.31 -7.80
C LYS A 58 -11.46 -6.98 -7.71
N LYS A 59 -11.68 -7.81 -6.68
CA LYS A 59 -12.98 -8.46 -6.45
C LYS A 59 -14.08 -7.43 -6.26
N ILE A 60 -13.86 -6.41 -5.41
CA ILE A 60 -14.84 -5.34 -5.15
C ILE A 60 -15.21 -4.62 -6.44
N ILE A 61 -14.22 -4.13 -7.19
CA ILE A 61 -14.46 -3.38 -8.43
C ILE A 61 -15.17 -4.23 -9.50
N ASN A 62 -14.90 -5.52 -9.55
CA ASN A 62 -15.59 -6.43 -10.49
C ASN A 62 -17.01 -6.80 -10.03
N THR A 63 -17.30 -6.75 -8.72
CA THR A 63 -18.63 -7.07 -8.18
C THR A 63 -19.59 -5.88 -8.24
N VAL A 64 -19.04 -4.65 -8.18
CA VAL A 64 -19.86 -3.43 -8.22
C VAL A 64 -20.45 -3.26 -9.63
N GLY A 65 -21.77 -3.27 -9.72
CA GLY A 65 -22.50 -2.99 -10.96
C GLY A 65 -22.43 -1.52 -11.37
N ASN A 66 -23.11 -1.18 -12.46
CA ASN A 66 -23.16 0.19 -12.98
C ASN A 66 -24.23 1.07 -12.30
N TYR A 67 -24.86 0.58 -11.22
CA TYR A 67 -25.91 1.29 -10.49
C TYR A 67 -25.39 1.83 -9.16
N GLY A 68 -25.76 3.07 -8.84
CA GLY A 68 -25.42 3.69 -7.56
C GLY A 68 -24.11 4.46 -7.57
N TYR A 69 -23.27 4.23 -6.58
CA TYR A 69 -22.00 4.94 -6.45
C TYR A 69 -20.97 4.53 -7.52
N PRO A 70 -20.10 5.46 -7.98
CA PRO A 70 -19.06 5.16 -8.95
C PRO A 70 -18.04 4.16 -8.39
N LYS A 71 -17.38 3.39 -9.26
CA LYS A 71 -16.34 2.41 -8.87
C LYS A 71 -15.24 3.03 -8.01
N GLU A 72 -14.85 4.27 -8.32
CA GLU A 72 -13.85 5.03 -7.55
C GLU A 72 -14.24 5.19 -6.07
N PHE A 73 -15.53 5.41 -5.77
CA PHE A 73 -16.03 5.49 -4.40
C PHE A 73 -15.79 4.15 -3.65
N PHE A 74 -16.12 3.04 -4.28
CA PHE A 74 -15.90 1.72 -3.67
C PHE A 74 -14.41 1.43 -3.48
N TYR A 75 -13.58 1.75 -4.46
CA TYR A 75 -12.14 1.60 -4.34
C TYR A 75 -11.59 2.35 -3.12
N ARG A 76 -11.90 3.64 -2.99
CA ARG A 76 -11.43 4.48 -1.87
C ARG A 76 -11.95 3.99 -0.53
N THR A 77 -13.22 3.59 -0.46
CA THR A 77 -13.82 3.06 0.76
C THR A 77 -13.10 1.79 1.20
N TRP A 78 -12.90 0.82 0.30
CA TRP A 78 -12.19 -0.42 0.64
C TRP A 78 -10.71 -0.20 0.90
N ARG A 79 -10.05 0.71 0.21
CA ARG A 79 -8.68 1.11 0.52
C ARG A 79 -8.59 1.61 1.96
N GLY A 80 -9.51 2.46 2.40
CA GLY A 80 -9.59 2.94 3.78
C GLY A 80 -9.82 1.81 4.80
N ILE A 81 -10.74 0.89 4.52
CA ILE A 81 -11.02 -0.28 5.37
C ILE A 81 -9.78 -1.21 5.47
N ILE A 82 -9.07 -1.45 4.37
CA ILE A 82 -7.84 -2.25 4.35
C ILE A 82 -6.73 -1.56 5.15
N SER A 83 -6.53 -0.27 4.94
CA SER A 83 -5.52 0.50 5.66
C SER A 83 -5.78 0.53 7.16
N ALA A 84 -7.02 0.74 7.59
CA ALA A 84 -7.40 0.65 9.00
C ALA A 84 -7.12 -0.75 9.58
N SER A 85 -7.32 -1.80 8.78
CA SER A 85 -7.00 -3.17 9.21
C SER A 85 -5.50 -3.40 9.38
N ASN A 86 -4.67 -2.90 8.47
CA ASN A 86 -3.22 -2.98 8.59
C ASN A 86 -2.72 -2.28 9.87
N LEU A 87 -3.32 -1.14 10.23
CA LEU A 87 -3.00 -0.42 11.46
C LEU A 87 -3.46 -1.15 12.73
N LEU A 88 -4.55 -1.93 12.67
CA LEU A 88 -4.96 -2.81 13.77
C LEU A 88 -4.02 -4.01 13.94
N GLU A 89 -3.48 -4.53 12.84
CA GLU A 89 -2.57 -5.67 12.87
C GLU A 89 -1.16 -5.30 13.35
N GLN A 90 -0.69 -4.09 12.99
CA GLN A 90 0.66 -3.62 13.33
C GLN A 90 0.68 -2.11 13.54
N ASP A 91 1.34 -1.64 14.60
CA ASP A 91 1.57 -0.19 14.82
C ASP A 91 2.56 0.34 13.77
N LEU A 92 2.01 0.77 12.61
CA LEU A 92 2.81 1.22 11.48
C LEU A 92 3.30 2.66 11.68
N LYS A 93 4.61 2.85 11.63
CA LYS A 93 5.26 4.16 11.62
C LYS A 93 5.67 4.50 10.19
N LEU A 94 5.15 5.63 9.70
CA LEU A 94 5.26 6.05 8.31
C LEU A 94 6.26 7.20 8.16
N LEU A 95 7.14 7.10 7.18
CA LEU A 95 8.14 8.11 6.85
C LEU A 95 7.98 8.56 5.39
N ALA A 96 8.21 9.82 5.11
CA ALA A 96 8.17 10.39 3.77
C ALA A 96 9.42 11.22 3.50
N THR A 97 9.89 11.25 2.26
CA THR A 97 11.09 12.03 1.89
C THR A 97 10.78 13.49 1.50
N CYS A 98 9.51 13.84 1.32
CA CYS A 98 9.08 15.20 0.98
C CYS A 98 7.58 15.38 1.24
N SER A 99 7.11 16.63 1.19
CA SER A 99 5.69 16.97 1.41
C SER A 99 4.74 16.26 0.45
N LYS A 100 5.14 16.01 -0.80
CA LYS A 100 4.32 15.28 -1.77
C LYS A 100 4.15 13.81 -1.37
N SER A 101 5.24 13.11 -1.10
CA SER A 101 5.18 11.72 -0.63
C SER A 101 4.48 11.59 0.74
N TYR A 102 4.57 12.62 1.60
CA TYR A 102 3.78 12.70 2.83
C TYR A 102 2.27 12.71 2.53
N ASN A 103 1.81 13.57 1.64
CA ASN A 103 0.39 13.67 1.31
C ASN A 103 -0.13 12.36 0.68
N ASP A 104 0.66 11.75 -0.20
CA ASP A 104 0.29 10.51 -0.88
C ASP A 104 0.17 9.35 0.11
N ILE A 105 1.14 9.15 1.00
CA ILE A 105 1.08 8.08 2.00
C ILE A 105 0.01 8.33 3.05
N TYR A 106 -0.21 9.60 3.43
CA TYR A 106 -1.28 10.00 4.33
C TYR A 106 -2.67 9.66 3.75
N GLN A 107 -2.89 9.96 2.47
CA GLN A 107 -4.14 9.58 1.80
C GLN A 107 -4.29 8.07 1.63
N HIS A 108 -3.19 7.35 1.45
CA HIS A 108 -3.20 5.89 1.27
C HIS A 108 -3.55 5.14 2.56
N PHE A 109 -2.98 5.54 3.70
CA PHE A 109 -3.21 4.89 5.00
C PHE A 109 -4.31 5.56 5.84
N GLY A 110 -4.74 6.79 5.48
CA GLY A 110 -5.77 7.55 6.18
C GLY A 110 -5.23 8.30 7.40
N MET A 111 -6.14 9.04 8.06
CA MET A 111 -5.83 9.99 9.12
C MET A 111 -5.28 9.36 10.42
N GLN A 112 -5.37 8.05 10.58
CA GLN A 112 -4.97 7.35 11.81
C GLN A 112 -3.46 7.19 11.94
N SER A 113 -2.69 7.43 10.87
CA SER A 113 -1.25 7.29 10.86
C SER A 113 -0.63 8.54 10.23
N LEU A 114 -0.11 9.44 11.08
CA LEU A 114 0.57 10.66 10.63
C LEU A 114 2.00 10.32 10.22
N PRO A 115 2.37 10.49 8.94
CA PRO A 115 3.74 10.30 8.51
C PRO A 115 4.66 11.38 9.10
N VAL A 116 5.94 11.08 9.18
CA VAL A 116 7.01 12.06 9.48
C VAL A 116 7.77 12.37 8.21
N ILE A 117 8.27 13.60 8.05
CA ILE A 117 9.12 13.96 6.91
C ILE A 117 10.59 13.91 7.35
N GLU A 118 11.41 13.19 6.59
CA GLU A 118 12.88 13.23 6.67
C GLU A 118 13.43 13.40 5.24
N GLU A 119 13.87 14.58 4.91
CA GLU A 119 14.33 14.92 3.55
C GLU A 119 15.70 14.34 3.21
N ASN A 120 16.52 14.04 4.22
CA ASN A 120 17.78 13.35 4.00
C ASN A 120 17.54 11.87 3.69
N SER A 121 17.72 11.49 2.43
CA SER A 121 17.46 10.14 1.92
C SER A 121 18.26 9.05 2.65
N HIS A 122 19.51 9.30 3.02
CA HIS A 122 20.34 8.32 3.77
C HIS A 122 19.78 8.11 5.17
N LYS A 123 19.47 9.19 5.88
CA LYS A 123 18.89 9.13 7.22
C LYS A 123 17.51 8.48 7.21
N ALA A 124 16.65 8.85 6.23
CA ALA A 124 15.35 8.23 6.05
C ALA A 124 15.46 6.72 5.84
N PHE A 125 16.40 6.28 5.02
CA PHE A 125 16.63 4.87 4.75
C PHE A 125 17.22 4.12 5.97
N GLU A 126 18.14 4.74 6.70
CA GLU A 126 18.68 4.21 7.96
C GLU A 126 17.58 4.00 9.00
N MET A 127 16.68 4.98 9.17
CA MET A 127 15.53 4.87 10.08
C MET A 127 14.59 3.71 9.70
N LEU A 128 14.48 3.40 8.41
CA LEU A 128 13.74 2.23 7.93
C LEU A 128 14.49 0.92 8.22
N GLN A 129 15.81 0.88 7.97
CA GLN A 129 16.64 -0.31 8.24
C GLN A 129 16.68 -0.68 9.74
N THR A 130 16.68 0.31 10.61
CA THR A 130 16.71 0.13 12.09
C THR A 130 15.32 -0.07 12.70
N ASN A 131 14.26 -0.16 11.88
CA ASN A 131 12.87 -0.31 12.30
C ASN A 131 12.32 0.82 13.18
N ILE A 132 12.98 2.01 13.18
CA ILE A 132 12.43 3.22 13.81
C ILE A 132 11.17 3.64 13.05
N PHE A 133 11.18 3.47 11.73
CA PHE A 133 10.02 3.55 10.85
C PHE A 133 9.87 2.25 10.06
N HIS A 134 8.66 1.97 9.62
CA HIS A 134 8.30 0.69 9.01
C HIS A 134 8.06 0.79 7.50
N ILE A 135 7.60 1.96 7.05
CA ILE A 135 7.32 2.24 5.64
C ILE A 135 7.92 3.60 5.29
N LEU A 136 8.65 3.63 4.18
CA LEU A 136 9.19 4.84 3.59
C LEU A 136 8.49 5.14 2.26
N ALA A 137 7.95 6.35 2.14
CA ALA A 137 7.39 6.88 0.91
C ALA A 137 8.37 7.85 0.22
N PHE A 138 8.63 7.64 -1.06
CA PHE A 138 9.54 8.46 -1.85
C PHE A 138 9.06 8.62 -3.30
N GLN A 139 9.48 9.71 -3.94
CA GLN A 139 9.11 10.01 -5.32
C GLN A 139 10.00 9.29 -6.33
N THR A 140 9.47 9.07 -7.55
CA THR A 140 10.20 8.45 -8.68
C THR A 140 11.54 9.10 -8.97
N ASN A 141 11.68 10.42 -8.76
CA ASN A 141 12.90 11.18 -9.03
C ASN A 141 13.94 11.11 -7.89
N ASN A 142 13.69 10.37 -6.82
CA ASN A 142 14.65 10.19 -5.74
C ASN A 142 15.67 9.09 -6.07
N SER A 143 16.66 9.41 -6.90
CA SER A 143 17.72 8.48 -7.31
C SER A 143 18.53 7.93 -6.14
N LYS A 144 18.70 8.71 -5.05
CA LYS A 144 19.44 8.28 -3.84
C LYS A 144 18.77 7.10 -3.13
N ILE A 145 17.45 7.11 -2.99
CA ILE A 145 16.75 5.96 -2.38
C ILE A 145 16.86 4.72 -3.27
N PHE A 146 16.79 4.86 -4.60
CA PHE A 146 16.99 3.72 -5.48
C PHE A 146 18.41 3.12 -5.36
N GLU A 147 19.45 3.95 -5.24
CA GLU A 147 20.81 3.47 -5.02
C GLU A 147 20.95 2.72 -3.67
N LEU A 148 20.30 3.19 -2.62
CA LEU A 148 20.29 2.51 -1.33
C LEU A 148 19.54 1.17 -1.40
N LEU A 149 18.44 1.10 -2.14
CA LEU A 149 17.69 -0.14 -2.37
C LEU A 149 18.50 -1.19 -3.14
N LYS A 150 19.33 -0.80 -4.13
CA LYS A 150 20.23 -1.72 -4.86
C LYS A 150 21.16 -2.48 -3.92
N ASN A 151 21.64 -1.80 -2.89
CA ASN A 151 22.59 -2.34 -1.92
C ASN A 151 21.93 -3.01 -0.71
N ASN A 152 20.59 -3.15 -0.72
CA ASN A 152 19.83 -3.72 0.40
C ASN A 152 18.95 -4.89 -0.04
N LYS A 153 19.08 -6.02 0.65
CA LYS A 153 18.32 -7.23 0.34
C LYS A 153 16.99 -7.33 1.10
N GLU A 154 16.86 -6.66 2.24
CA GLU A 154 15.68 -6.78 3.13
C GLU A 154 14.58 -5.78 2.79
N VAL A 155 14.96 -4.54 2.43
CA VAL A 155 14.01 -3.50 2.09
C VAL A 155 13.62 -3.61 0.62
N LYS A 156 12.33 -3.71 0.36
CA LYS A 156 11.78 -3.85 -1.00
C LYS A 156 10.65 -2.86 -1.24
N ILE A 157 10.51 -2.43 -2.50
CA ILE A 157 9.32 -1.70 -2.95
C ILE A 157 8.16 -2.70 -2.99
N PHE A 158 7.00 -2.30 -2.46
CA PHE A 158 5.82 -3.16 -2.41
C PHE A 158 4.53 -2.51 -2.91
N ALA A 159 4.53 -1.18 -3.10
CA ALA A 159 3.36 -0.48 -3.59
C ALA A 159 3.75 0.80 -4.34
N ILE A 160 2.84 1.26 -5.18
CA ILE A 160 2.90 2.52 -5.90
C ILE A 160 1.61 3.29 -5.68
N ILE A 161 1.74 4.58 -5.43
CA ILE A 161 0.61 5.50 -5.37
C ILE A 161 0.70 6.38 -6.62
N LYS A 162 -0.30 6.27 -7.50
CA LYS A 162 -0.42 7.16 -8.66
C LYS A 162 -0.86 8.53 -8.20
N THR A 163 -0.12 9.55 -8.57
CA THR A 163 -0.54 10.94 -8.40
C THR A 163 -1.28 11.41 -9.65
N GLN A 164 -2.04 12.50 -9.55
CA GLN A 164 -2.75 13.09 -10.70
C GLN A 164 -1.80 13.65 -11.77
N GLU A 165 -0.55 13.88 -11.43
CA GLU A 165 0.50 14.34 -12.34
C GLU A 165 1.10 13.16 -13.11
N ARG A 166 1.04 13.21 -14.43
CA ARG A 166 1.29 12.13 -15.39
C ARG A 166 2.64 11.38 -15.32
N GLN A 167 3.62 11.80 -14.52
CA GLN A 167 4.96 11.18 -14.52
C GLN A 167 5.59 11.00 -13.13
N ASN A 168 4.95 11.43 -12.05
CA ASN A 168 5.50 11.29 -10.71
C ASN A 168 4.67 10.28 -9.91
N TYR A 169 5.30 9.20 -9.52
CA TYR A 169 4.72 8.20 -8.65
C TYR A 169 5.36 8.29 -7.27
N THR A 170 4.61 7.97 -6.24
CA THR A 170 5.14 7.71 -4.91
C THR A 170 5.27 6.21 -4.71
N PHE A 171 6.47 5.76 -4.42
CA PHE A 171 6.75 4.38 -4.06
C PHE A 171 6.71 4.21 -2.56
N LEU A 172 6.22 3.05 -2.12
CA LEU A 172 6.29 2.60 -0.74
C LEU A 172 7.27 1.44 -0.66
N CYS A 173 8.24 1.55 0.25
CA CYS A 173 9.16 0.47 0.54
C CYS A 173 9.22 0.17 2.04
N GLY A 174 9.62 -1.07 2.38
CA GLY A 174 9.71 -1.58 3.73
C GLY A 174 10.31 -2.99 3.74
N LYS A 175 10.48 -3.57 4.92
CA LYS A 175 10.95 -4.96 5.06
C LYS A 175 9.79 -5.92 4.78
N ILE A 176 9.73 -6.40 3.55
CA ILE A 176 8.67 -7.28 3.05
C ILE A 176 9.24 -8.39 2.17
N SER A 177 8.66 -9.59 2.25
CA SER A 177 8.99 -10.69 1.34
C SER A 177 8.31 -10.49 -0.02
N LEU A 178 9.06 -10.74 -1.10
CA LEU A 178 8.53 -10.72 -2.46
C LEU A 178 7.87 -12.04 -2.88
N GLU A 179 8.01 -13.10 -2.09
CA GLU A 179 7.48 -14.45 -2.39
C GLU A 179 5.95 -14.50 -2.54
N THR A 180 5.25 -13.54 -1.94
CA THR A 180 3.78 -13.44 -2.03
C THR A 180 3.29 -12.78 -3.31
N PHE A 181 4.17 -12.13 -4.07
CA PHE A 181 3.79 -11.50 -5.33
C PHE A 181 3.65 -12.54 -6.45
N SER A 182 2.73 -12.28 -7.35
CA SER A 182 2.48 -13.09 -8.55
C SER A 182 1.96 -12.21 -9.68
N SER A 183 1.90 -12.72 -10.90
CA SER A 183 1.26 -12.00 -12.00
C SER A 183 -0.17 -11.57 -11.62
N PRO A 184 -0.60 -10.33 -11.91
CA PRO A 184 0.02 -9.33 -12.79
C PRO A 184 0.87 -8.26 -12.07
N ALA A 185 1.67 -8.61 -11.07
CA ALA A 185 2.57 -7.64 -10.45
C ALA A 185 3.63 -7.14 -11.44
N VAL A 186 3.99 -5.85 -11.31
CA VAL A 186 5.05 -5.20 -12.07
C VAL A 186 6.32 -5.20 -11.23
N VAL A 187 7.43 -5.61 -11.83
CA VAL A 187 8.73 -5.69 -11.18
C VAL A 187 9.49 -4.37 -11.35
N VAL A 188 10.06 -3.87 -10.25
CA VAL A 188 11.03 -2.76 -10.27
C VAL A 188 12.42 -3.37 -10.23
N THR A 189 13.23 -3.14 -11.27
CA THR A 189 14.49 -3.86 -11.48
C THR A 189 15.62 -2.93 -11.92
N THR A 190 16.86 -3.36 -11.71
CA THR A 190 18.05 -2.76 -12.29
C THR A 190 18.40 -3.37 -13.65
N GLN A 191 17.74 -4.45 -14.05
CA GLN A 191 17.90 -5.03 -15.37
C GLN A 191 17.23 -4.14 -16.42
N GLU A 192 17.97 -3.83 -17.49
CA GLU A 192 17.47 -2.94 -18.55
C GLU A 192 16.23 -3.52 -19.24
N THR A 193 15.20 -2.69 -19.38
CA THR A 193 13.97 -2.98 -20.10
C THR A 193 13.54 -1.77 -20.92
N ASN A 194 12.51 -1.92 -21.74
CA ASN A 194 11.96 -0.84 -22.57
C ASN A 194 11.24 0.25 -21.74
N LYS A 195 10.97 0.03 -20.45
CA LYS A 195 10.26 0.97 -19.57
C LYS A 195 11.18 1.54 -18.52
N ILE A 196 11.80 2.67 -18.81
CA ILE A 196 12.66 3.40 -17.87
C ILE A 196 11.80 4.08 -16.82
N LEU A 197 12.08 3.80 -15.53
CA LEU A 197 11.45 4.43 -14.39
C LEU A 197 12.26 5.62 -13.85
N ASN A 198 13.56 5.42 -13.66
CA ASN A 198 14.49 6.46 -13.23
C ASN A 198 15.80 6.30 -14.01
N LYS A 199 16.09 7.25 -14.90
CA LYS A 199 17.27 7.20 -15.78
C LYS A 199 18.57 7.41 -15.00
N GLU A 200 18.58 8.32 -14.04
CA GLU A 200 19.78 8.65 -13.24
C GLU A 200 20.25 7.45 -12.43
N ALA A 201 19.31 6.74 -11.79
CA ALA A 201 19.63 5.54 -11.02
C ALA A 201 19.60 4.23 -11.86
N SER A 202 19.37 4.30 -13.18
CA SER A 202 19.23 3.11 -14.05
C SER A 202 18.20 2.11 -13.49
N ILE A 203 16.98 2.58 -13.27
CA ILE A 203 15.86 1.79 -12.75
C ILE A 203 14.80 1.63 -13.83
N PHE A 204 14.30 0.42 -13.97
CA PHE A 204 13.39 -0.01 -15.03
C PHE A 204 12.15 -0.69 -14.44
N LEU A 205 11.09 -0.79 -15.24
CA LEU A 205 9.89 -1.57 -14.95
C LEU A 205 9.84 -2.77 -15.90
N SER A 206 9.57 -3.97 -15.35
CA SER A 206 9.30 -5.16 -16.14
C SER A 206 7.87 -5.64 -15.87
N GLU A 207 7.13 -5.94 -16.95
CA GLU A 207 5.84 -6.62 -16.89
C GLU A 207 6.03 -8.16 -16.90
N ASP A 208 7.20 -8.64 -17.34
CA ASP A 208 7.59 -10.01 -17.18
C ASP A 208 7.87 -10.25 -15.70
N PHE A 209 7.01 -11.07 -15.08
CA PHE A 209 7.11 -11.31 -13.65
C PHE A 209 8.22 -12.32 -13.35
N GLU A 210 9.43 -11.81 -13.15
CA GLU A 210 10.59 -12.59 -12.74
C GLU A 210 11.30 -11.89 -11.58
N ILE A 211 11.38 -12.56 -10.43
CA ILE A 211 12.08 -12.09 -9.25
C ILE A 211 13.49 -12.68 -9.24
N ASN A 212 14.51 -11.82 -9.27
CA ASN A 212 15.91 -12.19 -9.26
C ASN A 212 16.74 -11.20 -8.43
N ASP A 213 18.06 -11.34 -8.41
CA ASP A 213 18.97 -10.49 -7.64
C ASP A 213 18.92 -9.00 -8.04
N ASN A 214 18.46 -8.69 -9.24
CA ASN A 214 18.28 -7.33 -9.73
C ASN A 214 16.94 -6.69 -9.30
N THR A 215 16.06 -7.45 -8.63
CA THR A 215 14.73 -6.99 -8.24
C THR A 215 14.78 -6.11 -7.00
N LEU A 216 14.38 -4.85 -7.15
CA LEU A 216 14.25 -3.89 -6.04
C LEU A 216 12.90 -3.97 -5.35
N GLY A 217 11.90 -4.55 -6.00
CA GLY A 217 10.58 -4.72 -5.47
C GLY A 217 9.54 -5.02 -6.55
N CYS A 218 8.31 -5.18 -6.10
CA CYS A 218 7.15 -5.42 -6.95
C CYS A 218 5.97 -4.59 -6.48
N PHE A 219 5.05 -4.27 -7.39
CA PHE A 219 3.77 -3.67 -7.03
C PHE A 219 2.69 -4.15 -7.99
N TYR A 220 1.45 -4.11 -7.55
CA TYR A 220 0.32 -4.40 -8.42
C TYR A 220 -0.15 -3.15 -9.16
N PRO A 221 -0.56 -3.28 -10.45
CA PRO A 221 -1.12 -2.16 -11.21
C PRO A 221 -2.43 -1.66 -10.57
N ALA A 222 -2.81 -0.43 -10.91
CA ALA A 222 -4.08 0.10 -10.44
C ALA A 222 -5.25 -0.77 -10.93
N VAL A 223 -6.25 -0.94 -10.06
CA VAL A 223 -7.46 -1.75 -10.34
C VAL A 223 -8.52 -0.94 -11.08
N ILE A 224 -8.37 0.41 -11.11
CA ILE A 224 -9.26 1.36 -11.78
C ILE A 224 -8.46 2.18 -12.79
#